data_f82f4cdd243f97330af999574eeecdfa
#
_entry.id   f82f4cdd243f97330af999574eeecdfa
#
_cell.length_a   1.000
_cell.length_b   1.000
_cell.length_c   1.000
_cell.angle_alpha   90.00
_cell.angle_beta   90.00
_cell.angle_gamma   90.00
#
_symmetry.space_group_name_H-M   'P 1'
#
loop_
_entity.id
_entity.type
_entity.pdbx_description
1 polymer ?
#
loop_
_entity_poly.entity_id
_entity_poly.type
_entity_poly.pdbx_seq_one_letter_code
_entity_poly.pdbx_strand_id
1 'polypeptide(L)'
;DPTRLGQAVSIANALVQTLEEDRVGLTLFAGEAYPLAPPTRDHAALRYILGGVTPTVASAHDPGSLLSVGVRDAARLLTAPGEPEGERTIVVIGDGEVGEIDSAVIDAGAEAAAQGITIHAIGVGTPDGAGIVMPEAPFQLGGRVVDGRGAPVVSRLQEPTLSDLAAAGGGRHLNASDETAVRDFLASLEAQPSDVAGAEP
;
A
#
# COMPACT_ATOMS: atom_id res chain seq x y z
N ASP A 1 -11.56 -10.84 -14.31
CA ASP A 1 -10.99 -9.49 -14.22
C ASP A 1 -10.55 -9.27 -12.78
N PRO A 2 -9.26 -9.12 -12.49
CA PRO A 2 -8.82 -9.01 -11.10
C PRO A 2 -9.39 -7.71 -10.51
N THR A 3 -9.99 -7.83 -9.33
CA THR A 3 -10.40 -6.64 -8.58
C THR A 3 -9.16 -5.80 -8.23
N ARG A 4 -9.31 -4.50 -8.00
CA ARG A 4 -8.20 -3.63 -7.56
C ARG A 4 -7.50 -4.17 -6.31
N LEU A 5 -8.27 -4.62 -5.33
CA LEU A 5 -7.71 -5.26 -4.14
C LEU A 5 -6.95 -6.54 -4.49
N GLY A 6 -7.49 -7.38 -5.39
CA GLY A 6 -6.79 -8.58 -5.87
C GLY A 6 -5.48 -8.25 -6.58
N GLN A 7 -5.45 -7.18 -7.39
CA GLN A 7 -4.23 -6.68 -8.02
C GLN A 7 -3.23 -6.17 -6.97
N ALA A 8 -3.68 -5.38 -5.99
CA ALA A 8 -2.83 -4.89 -4.91
C ALA A 8 -2.22 -6.04 -4.08
N VAL A 9 -3.03 -7.04 -3.71
CA VAL A 9 -2.57 -8.24 -2.99
C VAL A 9 -1.57 -9.04 -3.84
N SER A 10 -1.78 -9.15 -5.15
CA SER A 10 -0.85 -9.82 -6.06
C SER A 10 0.51 -9.13 -6.10
N ILE A 11 0.53 -7.80 -6.20
CA ILE A 11 1.77 -7.00 -6.18
C ILE A 11 2.47 -7.12 -4.82
N ALA A 12 1.72 -7.02 -3.71
CA ALA A 12 2.28 -7.19 -2.38
C ALA A 12 2.89 -8.60 -2.17
N ASN A 13 2.24 -9.65 -2.70
CA ASN A 13 2.82 -11.01 -2.66
C ASN A 13 4.09 -11.11 -3.50
N ALA A 14 4.14 -10.47 -4.68
CA ALA A 14 5.35 -10.43 -5.50
C ALA A 14 6.49 -9.70 -4.78
N LEU A 15 6.21 -8.57 -4.12
CA LEU A 15 7.16 -7.86 -3.25
C LEU A 15 7.74 -8.78 -2.16
N VAL A 16 6.87 -9.44 -1.39
CA VAL A 16 7.30 -10.36 -0.33
C VAL A 16 8.14 -11.53 -0.88
N GLN A 17 7.87 -11.98 -2.10
CA GLN A 17 8.66 -13.04 -2.75
C GLN A 17 10.02 -12.55 -3.24
N THR A 18 10.10 -11.31 -3.72
CA THR A 18 11.34 -10.73 -4.23
C THR A 18 12.31 -10.38 -3.10
N LEU A 19 11.82 -9.89 -1.96
CA LEU A 19 12.61 -9.40 -0.83
C LEU A 19 12.94 -10.52 0.18
N GLU A 20 13.50 -11.66 -0.27
CA GLU A 20 13.72 -12.85 0.57
C GLU A 20 14.65 -12.61 1.77
N GLU A 21 15.62 -11.73 1.64
CA GLU A 21 16.62 -11.43 2.67
C GLU A 21 16.20 -10.26 3.58
N ASP A 22 15.15 -9.52 3.20
CA ASP A 22 14.72 -8.32 3.90
C ASP A 22 13.66 -8.57 4.96
N ARG A 23 13.51 -7.63 5.87
CA ARG A 23 12.40 -7.59 6.80
C ARG A 23 11.26 -6.80 6.17
N VAL A 24 10.12 -7.43 5.99
CA VAL A 24 8.92 -6.82 5.40
C VAL A 24 7.83 -6.72 6.45
N GLY A 25 7.21 -5.55 6.58
CA GLY A 25 6.00 -5.32 7.37
C GLY A 25 4.79 -5.10 6.49
N LEU A 26 3.60 -5.26 7.04
CA LEU A 26 2.35 -5.04 6.34
C LEU A 26 1.45 -4.11 7.15
N THR A 27 0.99 -3.02 6.53
CA THR A 27 -0.04 -2.13 7.07
C THR A 27 -1.17 -2.01 6.05
N LEU A 28 -2.39 -2.27 6.49
CA LEU A 28 -3.60 -1.92 5.75
C LEU A 28 -4.05 -0.54 6.20
N PHE A 29 -4.49 0.31 5.28
CA PHE A 29 -5.08 1.60 5.62
C PHE A 29 -6.48 1.75 5.03
N ALA A 30 -7.33 2.43 5.77
CA ALA A 30 -8.68 2.84 5.42
C ALA A 30 -8.96 4.19 6.10
N GLY A 31 -10.04 4.37 6.86
CA GLY A 31 -10.21 5.52 7.75
C GLY A 31 -9.17 5.59 8.87
N GLU A 32 -8.53 4.47 9.17
CA GLU A 32 -7.41 4.33 10.10
C GLU A 32 -6.32 3.45 9.49
N ALA A 33 -5.17 3.31 10.19
CA ALA A 33 -4.11 2.38 9.84
C ALA A 33 -4.19 1.12 10.71
N TYR A 34 -4.03 -0.02 10.08
CA TYR A 34 -4.08 -1.35 10.73
C TYR A 34 -2.79 -2.10 10.44
N PRO A 35 -1.82 -2.10 11.37
CA PRO A 35 -0.61 -2.89 11.22
C PRO A 35 -0.97 -4.38 11.27
N LEU A 36 -0.85 -5.05 10.13
CA LEU A 36 -1.14 -6.49 9.99
C LEU A 36 0.04 -7.34 10.45
N ALA A 37 1.26 -6.86 10.21
CA ALA A 37 2.50 -7.49 10.67
C ALA A 37 3.60 -6.44 10.82
N PRO A 38 4.37 -6.46 11.92
CA PRO A 38 5.60 -5.68 12.03
C PRO A 38 6.65 -6.22 11.06
N PRO A 39 7.76 -5.47 10.79
CA PRO A 39 8.83 -5.96 9.94
C PRO A 39 9.37 -7.30 10.42
N THR A 40 9.31 -8.33 9.55
CA THR A 40 9.70 -9.71 9.85
C THR A 40 10.34 -10.38 8.64
N ARG A 41 11.15 -11.41 8.85
CA ARG A 41 11.66 -12.33 7.82
C ARG A 41 10.77 -13.56 7.63
N ASP A 42 9.67 -13.70 8.37
CA ASP A 42 8.70 -14.77 8.17
C ASP A 42 7.77 -14.45 6.98
N HIS A 43 8.32 -14.58 5.78
CA HIS A 43 7.60 -14.31 4.54
C HIS A 43 6.46 -15.30 4.30
N ALA A 44 6.51 -16.48 4.92
CA ALA A 44 5.41 -17.44 4.85
C ALA A 44 4.19 -16.92 5.63
N ALA A 45 4.41 -16.36 6.83
CA ALA A 45 3.36 -15.70 7.60
C ALA A 45 2.78 -14.49 6.87
N LEU A 46 3.64 -13.64 6.25
CA LEU A 46 3.19 -12.48 5.48
C LEU A 46 2.27 -12.88 4.31
N ARG A 47 2.64 -13.90 3.54
CA ARG A 47 1.80 -14.42 2.44
C ARG A 47 0.48 -15.00 2.94
N TYR A 48 0.50 -15.68 4.09
CA TYR A 48 -0.72 -16.18 4.72
C TYR A 48 -1.66 -15.01 5.09
N ILE A 49 -1.13 -13.95 5.70
CA ILE A 49 -1.89 -12.74 6.05
C ILE A 49 -2.46 -12.08 4.79
N LEU A 50 -1.64 -11.89 3.74
CA LEU A 50 -2.07 -11.31 2.47
C LEU A 50 -3.19 -12.11 1.81
N GLY A 51 -3.15 -13.46 1.92
CA GLY A 51 -4.22 -14.33 1.43
C GLY A 51 -5.56 -14.16 2.17
N GLY A 52 -5.54 -13.62 3.39
CA GLY A 52 -6.72 -13.27 4.18
C GLY A 52 -7.29 -11.88 3.90
N VAL A 53 -6.58 -11.03 3.14
CA VAL A 53 -7.07 -9.68 2.81
C VAL A 53 -8.14 -9.77 1.74
N THR A 54 -9.39 -9.56 2.14
CA THR A 54 -10.57 -9.61 1.26
C THR A 54 -11.32 -8.28 1.29
N PRO A 55 -12.21 -8.00 0.32
CA PRO A 55 -13.04 -6.80 0.37
C PRO A 55 -13.86 -6.68 1.66
N THR A 56 -14.32 -7.80 2.21
CA THR A 56 -15.08 -7.83 3.47
C THR A 56 -14.19 -7.41 4.65
N VAL A 57 -12.95 -7.88 4.72
CA VAL A 57 -11.99 -7.48 5.75
C VAL A 57 -11.64 -6.01 5.61
N ALA A 58 -11.35 -5.54 4.40
CA ALA A 58 -11.04 -4.14 4.14
C ALA A 58 -12.20 -3.20 4.46
N SER A 59 -13.45 -3.61 4.20
CA SER A 59 -14.66 -2.81 4.45
C SER A 59 -15.21 -2.90 5.87
N ALA A 60 -14.74 -3.85 6.67
CA ALA A 60 -15.13 -3.98 8.09
C ALA A 60 -14.50 -2.89 8.97
N HIS A 61 -13.53 -2.16 8.42
CA HIS A 61 -12.84 -1.08 9.07
C HIS A 61 -13.53 0.26 8.77
N ASP A 62 -13.15 1.31 9.47
CA ASP A 62 -13.77 2.64 9.35
C ASP A 62 -13.88 3.09 7.88
N PRO A 63 -15.05 3.59 7.44
CA PRO A 63 -15.21 4.08 6.10
C PRO A 63 -14.35 5.33 5.88
N GLY A 64 -13.52 5.29 4.86
CA GLY A 64 -12.60 6.36 4.52
C GLY A 64 -11.32 5.81 3.91
N SER A 65 -10.47 6.72 3.47
CA SER A 65 -9.15 6.42 2.96
C SER A 65 -8.22 7.53 3.42
N LEU A 66 -7.48 7.30 4.51
CA LEU A 66 -6.50 8.21 5.08
C LEU A 66 -5.09 7.66 4.81
N LEU A 67 -4.58 7.98 3.64
CA LEU A 67 -3.28 7.52 3.16
C LEU A 67 -2.14 8.06 4.03
N SER A 68 -2.25 9.32 4.48
CA SER A 68 -1.28 9.95 5.37
C SER A 68 -1.12 9.20 6.70
N VAL A 69 -2.23 8.67 7.24
CA VAL A 69 -2.23 7.87 8.47
C VAL A 69 -1.53 6.53 8.23
N GLY A 70 -1.82 5.87 7.10
CA GLY A 70 -1.16 4.63 6.70
C GLY A 70 0.36 4.78 6.56
N VAL A 71 0.80 5.86 5.90
CA VAL A 71 2.23 6.17 5.73
C VAL A 71 2.91 6.42 7.07
N ARG A 72 2.32 7.25 7.95
CA ARG A 72 2.88 7.53 9.29
C ARG A 72 2.95 6.28 10.16
N ASP A 73 1.95 5.40 10.09
CA ASP A 73 1.98 4.14 10.84
C ASP A 73 3.06 3.20 10.33
N ALA A 74 3.21 3.04 9.01
CA ALA A 74 4.28 2.26 8.41
C ALA A 74 5.67 2.83 8.76
N ALA A 75 5.84 4.16 8.73
CA ALA A 75 7.09 4.81 9.13
C ALA A 75 7.41 4.54 10.62
N ARG A 76 6.40 4.60 11.50
CA ARG A 76 6.54 4.29 12.92
C ARG A 76 6.99 2.84 13.15
N LEU A 77 6.48 1.89 12.37
CA LEU A 77 6.92 0.50 12.45
C LEU A 77 8.38 0.33 12.04
N LEU A 78 8.80 1.00 10.95
CA LEU A 78 10.18 0.95 10.46
C LEU A 78 11.19 1.63 11.37
N THR A 79 10.75 2.56 12.24
CA THR A 79 11.60 3.30 13.17
C THR A 79 11.39 2.88 14.63
N ALA A 80 10.69 1.77 14.86
CA ALA A 80 10.42 1.27 16.21
C ALA A 80 11.73 0.88 16.93
N PRO A 81 11.79 1.00 18.28
CA PRO A 81 12.95 0.58 19.04
C PRO A 81 13.28 -0.90 18.80
N GLY A 82 14.53 -1.18 18.42
CA GLY A 82 15.00 -2.54 18.09
C GLY A 82 14.93 -2.89 16.61
N GLU A 83 14.37 -2.03 15.76
CA GLU A 83 14.52 -2.21 14.31
C GLU A 83 15.96 -1.88 13.90
N PRO A 84 16.58 -2.67 13.01
CA PRO A 84 17.94 -2.45 12.55
C PRO A 84 18.07 -1.10 11.84
N GLU A 85 19.26 -0.51 11.93
CA GLU A 85 19.63 0.61 11.07
C GLU A 85 19.88 0.08 9.64
N GLY A 86 19.57 0.90 8.64
CA GLY A 86 19.73 0.54 7.24
C GLY A 86 18.77 1.30 6.35
N GLU A 87 18.72 0.93 5.10
CA GLU A 87 17.80 1.49 4.13
C GLU A 87 16.35 1.09 4.47
N ARG A 88 15.46 2.08 4.43
CA ARG A 88 14.05 1.90 4.79
C ARG A 88 13.18 2.39 3.65
N THR A 89 12.28 1.52 3.22
CA THR A 89 11.38 1.81 2.10
C THR A 89 9.93 1.49 2.47
N ILE A 90 9.03 2.39 2.11
CA ILE A 90 7.59 2.15 2.11
C ILE A 90 7.13 2.03 0.67
N VAL A 91 6.40 0.96 0.35
CA VAL A 91 5.71 0.82 -0.93
C VAL A 91 4.22 0.90 -0.69
N VAL A 92 3.62 2.00 -1.13
CA VAL A 92 2.17 2.20 -1.09
C VAL A 92 1.55 1.55 -2.32
N ILE A 93 0.52 0.72 -2.12
CA ILE A 93 -0.22 0.08 -3.20
C ILE A 93 -1.70 0.43 -3.03
N GLY A 94 -2.26 1.21 -3.94
CA GLY A 94 -3.64 1.67 -3.82
C GLY A 94 -4.10 2.46 -5.04
N ASP A 95 -5.36 2.90 -5.05
CA ASP A 95 -5.93 3.71 -6.13
C ASP A 95 -5.75 5.22 -5.93
N GLY A 96 -5.21 5.65 -4.80
CA GLY A 96 -4.97 7.06 -4.49
C GLY A 96 -6.24 7.88 -4.21
N GLU A 97 -7.43 7.26 -4.17
CA GLU A 97 -8.62 7.94 -3.68
C GLU A 97 -8.52 8.13 -2.16
N VAL A 98 -8.45 9.39 -1.74
CA VAL A 98 -8.30 9.74 -0.32
C VAL A 98 -9.44 10.62 0.16
N GLY A 99 -9.80 10.48 1.44
CA GLY A 99 -10.79 11.29 2.13
C GLY A 99 -10.19 12.49 2.87
N GLU A 100 -8.96 12.84 2.57
CA GLU A 100 -8.19 13.90 3.22
C GLU A 100 -7.69 14.94 2.22
N ILE A 101 -7.14 16.05 2.71
CA ILE A 101 -6.56 17.10 1.86
C ILE A 101 -5.18 16.67 1.34
N ASP A 102 -4.85 17.03 0.10
CA ASP A 102 -3.61 16.66 -0.58
C ASP A 102 -2.35 17.02 0.24
N SER A 103 -2.35 18.17 0.94
CA SER A 103 -1.23 18.58 1.77
C SER A 103 -0.93 17.58 2.90
N ALA A 104 -1.93 16.89 3.47
CA ALA A 104 -1.71 15.92 4.52
C ALA A 104 -0.95 14.69 4.00
N VAL A 105 -1.19 14.29 2.74
CA VAL A 105 -0.51 13.21 2.06
C VAL A 105 0.94 13.60 1.74
N ILE A 106 1.14 14.81 1.21
CA ILE A 106 2.47 15.35 0.89
C ILE A 106 3.30 15.51 2.16
N ASP A 107 2.71 16.05 3.25
CA ASP A 107 3.38 16.22 4.54
C ASP A 107 3.83 14.87 5.11
N ALA A 108 2.99 13.82 5.02
CA ALA A 108 3.37 12.48 5.46
C ALA A 108 4.55 11.91 4.66
N GLY A 109 4.60 12.18 3.36
CA GLY A 109 5.75 11.83 2.50
C GLY A 109 7.03 12.53 2.95
N ALA A 110 6.96 13.84 3.16
CA ALA A 110 8.10 14.64 3.60
C ALA A 110 8.58 14.25 5.03
N GLU A 111 7.65 13.97 5.93
CA GLU A 111 7.96 13.48 7.28
C GLU A 111 8.71 12.14 7.25
N ALA A 112 8.31 11.22 6.38
CA ALA A 112 9.01 9.94 6.20
C ALA A 112 10.41 10.14 5.59
N ALA A 113 10.54 10.98 4.56
CA ALA A 113 11.84 11.32 3.96
C ALA A 113 12.80 11.95 4.98
N ALA A 114 12.29 12.82 5.87
CA ALA A 114 13.08 13.40 6.95
C ALA A 114 13.59 12.36 7.98
N GLN A 115 12.97 11.18 8.03
CA GLN A 115 13.40 10.03 8.84
C GLN A 115 14.29 9.04 8.07
N GLY A 116 14.70 9.38 6.83
CA GLY A 116 15.50 8.51 5.97
C GLY A 116 14.70 7.35 5.36
N ILE A 117 13.39 7.51 5.21
CA ILE A 117 12.51 6.50 4.61
C ILE A 117 12.14 6.95 3.21
N THR A 118 12.40 6.11 2.21
CA THR A 118 11.97 6.34 0.83
C THR A 118 10.55 5.82 0.62
N ILE A 119 9.69 6.58 -0.09
CA ILE A 119 8.33 6.14 -0.39
C ILE A 119 8.16 5.95 -1.89
N HIS A 120 7.78 4.74 -2.30
CA HIS A 120 7.30 4.46 -3.65
C HIS A 120 5.79 4.24 -3.63
N ALA A 121 5.14 4.50 -4.76
CA ALA A 121 3.71 4.27 -4.90
C ALA A 121 3.40 3.46 -6.17
N ILE A 122 2.52 2.47 -6.03
CA ILE A 122 2.03 1.67 -7.17
C ILE A 122 0.52 1.88 -7.26
N GLY A 123 0.09 2.55 -8.32
CA GLY A 123 -1.31 2.83 -8.58
C GLY A 123 -2.04 1.62 -9.14
N VAL A 124 -3.13 1.18 -8.51
CA VAL A 124 -3.99 0.09 -8.99
C VAL A 124 -5.34 0.64 -9.46
N GLY A 125 -5.87 0.08 -10.54
CA GLY A 125 -7.12 0.53 -11.14
C GLY A 125 -6.90 1.29 -12.44
N THR A 126 -7.92 2.04 -12.87
CA THR A 126 -7.90 2.83 -14.11
C THR A 126 -8.42 4.24 -13.88
N PRO A 127 -7.96 5.24 -14.66
CA PRO A 127 -8.49 6.61 -14.58
C PRO A 127 -9.99 6.71 -14.90
N ASP A 128 -10.49 5.86 -15.82
CA ASP A 128 -11.92 5.80 -16.15
C ASP A 128 -12.75 5.28 -14.99
N GLY A 129 -12.13 4.50 -14.11
CA GLY A 129 -12.74 3.94 -12.92
C GLY A 129 -13.61 2.71 -13.18
N ALA A 130 -14.03 2.10 -12.09
CA ALA A 130 -14.95 0.97 -12.10
C ALA A 130 -15.92 1.05 -10.93
N GLY A 131 -17.13 0.49 -11.11
CA GLY A 131 -18.10 0.36 -10.04
C GLY A 131 -17.57 -0.58 -8.95
N ILE A 132 -17.82 -0.24 -7.71
CA ILE A 132 -17.45 -1.08 -6.57
C ILE A 132 -18.46 -2.23 -6.48
N VAL A 133 -17.94 -3.47 -6.47
CA VAL A 133 -18.76 -4.68 -6.29
C VAL A 133 -18.41 -5.28 -4.94
N MET A 134 -19.43 -5.41 -4.08
CA MET A 134 -19.34 -6.07 -2.77
C MET A 134 -20.42 -7.14 -2.67
N PRO A 135 -20.10 -8.43 -2.84
CA PRO A 135 -21.10 -9.50 -2.94
C PRO A 135 -22.03 -9.65 -1.74
N GLU A 136 -21.65 -9.17 -0.56
CA GLU A 136 -22.35 -9.41 0.70
C GLU A 136 -22.83 -8.14 1.45
N ALA A 137 -22.77 -6.95 0.84
CA ALA A 137 -23.19 -5.73 1.53
C ALA A 137 -24.74 -5.54 1.50
N PRO A 138 -25.36 -5.07 2.61
CA PRO A 138 -26.83 -5.03 2.77
C PRO A 138 -27.55 -3.98 1.92
N PHE A 139 -26.83 -3.11 1.19
CA PHE A 139 -27.42 -2.06 0.35
C PHE A 139 -27.01 -2.25 -1.12
N GLN A 140 -27.45 -3.36 -1.75
CA GLN A 140 -27.03 -3.73 -3.09
C GLN A 140 -28.18 -3.91 -4.06
N LEU A 141 -28.12 -3.20 -5.18
CA LEU A 141 -28.80 -3.56 -6.41
C LEU A 141 -27.81 -4.36 -7.28
N GLY A 142 -27.92 -5.70 -7.24
CA GLY A 142 -27.07 -6.57 -8.06
C GLY A 142 -25.59 -6.63 -7.68
N GLY A 143 -25.24 -6.50 -6.37
CA GLY A 143 -23.86 -6.59 -5.90
C GLY A 143 -23.03 -5.31 -6.10
N ARG A 144 -23.62 -4.22 -6.58
CA ARG A 144 -22.94 -2.93 -6.77
C ARG A 144 -23.23 -1.98 -5.62
N VAL A 145 -22.19 -1.30 -5.14
CA VAL A 145 -22.36 -0.23 -4.15
C VAL A 145 -23.01 0.96 -4.83
N VAL A 146 -24.06 1.49 -4.21
CA VAL A 146 -24.74 2.71 -4.67
C VAL A 146 -24.68 3.78 -3.59
N ASP A 147 -24.67 5.05 -4.02
CA ASP A 147 -24.75 6.20 -3.11
C ASP A 147 -26.14 6.39 -2.51
N GLY A 148 -26.29 7.37 -1.62
CA GLY A 148 -27.58 7.70 -1.00
C GLY A 148 -28.66 8.17 -1.96
N ARG A 149 -28.36 8.34 -3.26
CA ARG A 149 -29.29 8.68 -4.35
C ARG A 149 -29.56 7.50 -5.29
N GLY A 150 -28.94 6.33 -5.04
CA GLY A 150 -29.06 5.12 -5.84
C GLY A 150 -28.17 5.09 -7.09
N ALA A 151 -27.24 6.04 -7.24
CA ALA A 151 -26.27 6.03 -8.32
C ALA A 151 -25.09 5.10 -7.99
N PRO A 152 -24.53 4.35 -8.97
CA PRO A 152 -23.37 3.50 -8.73
C PRO A 152 -22.17 4.31 -8.22
N VAL A 153 -21.56 3.84 -7.14
CA VAL A 153 -20.27 4.39 -6.69
C VAL A 153 -19.18 3.90 -7.63
N VAL A 154 -18.46 4.83 -8.23
CA VAL A 154 -17.33 4.57 -9.14
C VAL A 154 -16.06 5.05 -8.45
N SER A 155 -15.11 4.14 -8.24
CA SER A 155 -13.79 4.49 -7.76
C SER A 155 -12.80 4.53 -8.93
N ARG A 156 -11.88 5.51 -8.90
CA ARG A 156 -10.93 5.83 -9.97
C ARG A 156 -9.51 5.86 -9.44
N LEU A 157 -8.55 5.52 -10.30
CA LEU A 157 -7.14 5.74 -10.00
C LEU A 157 -6.85 7.26 -9.99
N GLN A 158 -6.32 7.74 -8.87
CA GLN A 158 -5.89 9.12 -8.63
C GLN A 158 -4.35 9.17 -8.66
N GLU A 159 -3.78 9.11 -9.86
CA GLU A 159 -2.32 9.13 -10.06
C GLU A 159 -1.64 10.37 -9.45
N PRO A 160 -2.21 11.59 -9.52
CA PRO A 160 -1.57 12.76 -8.92
C PRO A 160 -1.29 12.59 -7.43
N THR A 161 -2.25 12.11 -6.64
CA THR A 161 -2.09 11.88 -5.19
C THR A 161 -0.92 10.94 -4.88
N LEU A 162 -0.82 9.82 -5.64
CA LEU A 162 0.25 8.83 -5.47
C LEU A 162 1.61 9.37 -5.94
N SER A 163 1.61 10.13 -7.04
CA SER A 163 2.80 10.78 -7.59
C SER A 163 3.36 11.81 -6.62
N ASP A 164 2.50 12.66 -6.05
CA ASP A 164 2.89 13.72 -5.12
C ASP A 164 3.43 13.11 -3.81
N LEU A 165 2.81 12.05 -3.30
CA LEU A 165 3.31 11.30 -2.15
C LEU A 165 4.70 10.73 -2.42
N ALA A 166 4.87 10.02 -3.54
CA ALA A 166 6.14 9.41 -3.89
C ALA A 166 7.25 10.45 -4.09
N ALA A 167 6.94 11.57 -4.74
CA ALA A 167 7.87 12.68 -4.93
C ALA A 167 8.29 13.30 -3.59
N ALA A 168 7.34 13.54 -2.67
CA ALA A 168 7.62 14.05 -1.34
C ALA A 168 8.45 13.08 -0.49
N GLY A 169 8.24 11.76 -0.67
CA GLY A 169 8.99 10.69 -0.03
C GLY A 169 10.32 10.32 -0.73
N GLY A 170 10.74 11.08 -1.76
CA GLY A 170 12.01 10.84 -2.46
C GLY A 170 12.05 9.60 -3.36
N GLY A 171 10.90 9.00 -3.64
CA GLY A 171 10.77 7.82 -4.48
C GLY A 171 10.08 8.07 -5.81
N ARG A 172 9.36 7.08 -6.33
CA ARG A 172 8.70 7.14 -7.64
C ARG A 172 7.30 6.50 -7.61
N HIS A 173 6.43 7.01 -8.46
CA HIS A 173 5.12 6.44 -8.75
C HIS A 173 5.20 5.52 -9.98
N LEU A 174 4.49 4.39 -9.94
CA LEU A 174 4.28 3.46 -11.04
C LEU A 174 2.79 3.15 -11.19
N ASN A 175 2.38 2.81 -12.41
CA ASN A 175 1.06 2.30 -12.67
C ASN A 175 1.10 0.77 -12.77
N ALA A 176 0.23 0.07 -12.03
CA ALA A 176 0.17 -1.39 -12.02
C ALA A 176 -0.21 -2.00 -13.38
N SER A 177 -0.75 -1.22 -14.32
CA SER A 177 -1.00 -1.66 -15.70
C SER A 177 0.29 -1.81 -16.53
N ASP A 178 1.38 -1.17 -16.13
CA ASP A 178 2.71 -1.39 -16.69
C ASP A 178 3.44 -2.50 -15.92
N GLU A 179 3.08 -3.74 -16.22
CA GLU A 179 3.66 -4.92 -15.56
C GLU A 179 5.18 -5.00 -15.70
N THR A 180 5.74 -4.44 -16.79
CA THR A 180 7.18 -4.44 -17.02
C THR A 180 7.85 -3.47 -16.07
N ALA A 181 7.34 -2.23 -15.96
CA ALA A 181 7.87 -1.24 -15.03
C ALA A 181 7.75 -1.70 -13.57
N VAL A 182 6.64 -2.34 -13.20
CA VAL A 182 6.47 -2.91 -11.86
C VAL A 182 7.48 -4.02 -11.58
N ARG A 183 7.67 -4.96 -12.51
CA ARG A 183 8.65 -6.06 -12.37
C ARG A 183 10.08 -5.53 -12.22
N ASP A 184 10.48 -4.59 -13.08
CA ASP A 184 11.81 -3.99 -13.06
C ASP A 184 12.04 -3.21 -11.76
N PHE A 185 10.98 -2.57 -11.24
CA PHE A 185 11.02 -1.92 -9.94
C PHE A 185 11.24 -2.92 -8.80
N LEU A 186 10.49 -4.02 -8.75
CA LEU A 186 10.66 -5.05 -7.73
C LEU A 186 12.10 -5.61 -7.74
N ALA A 187 12.62 -5.92 -8.93
CA ALA A 187 14.00 -6.37 -9.08
C ALA A 187 15.03 -5.30 -8.63
N SER A 188 14.71 -4.01 -8.78
CA SER A 188 15.59 -2.94 -8.33
C SER A 188 15.62 -2.80 -6.80
N LEU A 189 14.56 -3.20 -6.09
CA LEU A 189 14.55 -3.22 -4.62
C LEU A 189 15.43 -4.37 -4.08
N GLU A 190 15.37 -5.55 -4.71
CA GLU A 190 16.22 -6.70 -4.34
C GLU A 190 17.71 -6.40 -4.51
N ALA A 191 18.07 -5.60 -5.53
CA ALA A 191 19.46 -5.27 -5.83
C ALA A 191 20.08 -4.22 -4.90
N GLN A 192 19.30 -3.62 -4.00
CA GLN A 192 19.81 -2.70 -2.99
C GLN A 192 20.53 -3.51 -1.89
N PRO A 193 21.77 -3.18 -1.53
CA PRO A 193 22.46 -3.95 -0.50
C PRO A 193 21.73 -3.78 0.82
N SER A 194 21.19 -4.87 1.34
CA SER A 194 20.76 -4.92 2.74
C SER A 194 22.03 -4.80 3.59
N ASP A 195 22.27 -3.63 4.21
CA ASP A 195 23.37 -3.39 5.13
C ASP A 195 23.22 -4.24 6.42
N VAL A 196 23.28 -5.56 6.26
CA VAL A 196 23.46 -6.50 7.36
C VAL A 196 24.81 -7.20 7.16
N ALA A 197 25.86 -6.39 7.05
CA ALA A 197 27.21 -6.88 7.17
C ALA A 197 27.69 -6.67 8.61
N GLY A 198 27.57 -7.73 9.43
CA GLY A 198 28.46 -7.89 10.56
C GLY A 198 27.92 -7.51 11.93
N ALA A 199 27.17 -8.43 12.52
CA ALA A 199 27.25 -8.70 13.94
C ALA A 199 27.28 -10.23 14.11
N GLU A 200 28.43 -10.83 13.84
CA GLU A 200 28.76 -12.09 14.48
C GLU A 200 29.33 -11.81 15.88
N PRO A 201 28.96 -12.67 16.88
CA PRO A 201 29.27 -12.51 18.28
C PRO A 201 30.76 -12.70 18.60
#